data_4509642b2c31fba2c05528a1dcf9fe78
#
_entry.id   4509642b2c31fba2c05528a1dcf9fe78
#
_cell.length_a   1.000
_cell.length_b   1.000
_cell.length_c   1.000
_cell.angle_alpha   90.00
_cell.angle_beta   90.00
_cell.angle_gamma   90.00
#
_symmetry.space_group_name_H-M   'P 1'
#
loop_
_entity.id
_entity.type
_entity.pdbx_description
1 polymer ?
#
loop_
_entity_poly.entity_id
_entity_poly.type
_entity_poly.pdbx_seq_one_letter_code
_entity_poly.pdbx_strand_id
1 'polypeptide(L)'
;MKILEIKNLCKVYGSGDTKVDALKNVSFDIEQGEFVAIIGPSGSGKSTLLHILGGVDTPSSGEVIISGTDISKLNETKLAIFRRRQIGLIYQFYNLIPILNVEENMTLPILLDGKKPDKKLLRDLVNKLGLKERVTHLPNQLSGGQQQRVSIGRALMNHPALLLADEPTGNLDSENSKEIIALLRKFNRENKQTVIIITHDERIALSADRVITIEDGKITKDSGRRGLSA
;
A
#
# COMPACT_ATOMS: atom_id res chain seq x y z
N MET A 1 11.71 13.72 7.34
CA MET A 1 10.48 14.51 7.05
C MET A 1 9.29 13.56 7.16
N LYS A 2 8.27 13.94 7.92
CA LYS A 2 7.05 13.10 8.05
C LYS A 2 6.29 13.08 6.73
N ILE A 3 6.00 11.89 6.23
CA ILE A 3 5.21 11.65 5.02
C ILE A 3 3.76 11.32 5.36
N LEU A 4 3.54 10.71 6.53
CA LEU A 4 2.24 10.36 7.08
C LEU A 4 2.18 10.79 8.54
N GLU A 5 1.07 11.46 8.91
CA GLU A 5 0.71 11.74 10.31
C GLU A 5 -0.74 11.33 10.54
N ILE A 6 -0.98 10.56 11.56
CA ILE A 6 -2.31 10.13 12.00
C ILE A 6 -2.53 10.62 13.42
N LYS A 7 -3.67 11.30 13.64
CA LYS A 7 -3.99 11.89 14.94
C LYS A 7 -5.40 11.48 15.37
N ASN A 8 -5.47 10.74 16.49
CA ASN A 8 -6.70 10.33 17.15
C ASN A 8 -7.72 9.68 16.18
N LEU A 9 -7.23 8.87 15.24
CA LEU A 9 -8.05 8.26 14.20
C LEU A 9 -9.02 7.25 14.81
N CYS A 10 -10.31 7.43 14.54
CA CYS A 10 -11.36 6.47 14.88
C CYS A 10 -12.15 6.07 13.64
N LYS A 11 -12.58 4.82 13.61
CA LYS A 11 -13.52 4.32 12.61
C LYS A 11 -14.57 3.44 13.25
N VAL A 12 -15.81 3.79 12.99
CA VAL A 12 -17.00 3.08 13.47
C VAL A 12 -17.83 2.66 12.26
N TYR A 13 -18.23 1.40 12.21
CA TYR A 13 -19.18 0.89 11.23
C TYR A 13 -20.49 0.56 11.92
N GLY A 14 -21.60 0.61 11.18
CA GLY A 14 -22.93 0.31 11.69
C GLY A 14 -23.47 1.34 12.67
N SER A 15 -24.62 1.04 13.26
CA SER A 15 -25.30 1.88 14.26
C SER A 15 -26.10 0.99 15.24
N GLY A 16 -26.42 1.51 16.42
CA GLY A 16 -27.13 0.75 17.45
C GLY A 16 -26.41 -0.55 17.82
N ASP A 17 -27.13 -1.65 17.83
CA ASP A 17 -26.62 -2.98 18.24
C ASP A 17 -25.60 -3.58 17.25
N THR A 18 -25.52 -3.05 16.01
CA THR A 18 -24.55 -3.51 14.99
C THR A 18 -23.27 -2.66 14.96
N LYS A 19 -23.10 -1.78 15.93
CA LYS A 19 -21.93 -0.89 16.01
C LYS A 19 -20.64 -1.66 16.24
N VAL A 20 -19.65 -1.42 15.37
CA VAL A 20 -18.31 -1.99 15.48
C VAL A 20 -17.29 -0.86 15.47
N ASP A 21 -16.56 -0.68 16.56
CA ASP A 21 -15.45 0.26 16.68
C ASP A 21 -14.17 -0.38 16.09
N ALA A 22 -13.97 -0.23 14.78
CA ALA A 22 -12.88 -0.85 14.05
C ALA A 22 -11.52 -0.20 14.32
N LEU A 23 -11.48 1.12 14.56
CA LEU A 23 -10.29 1.85 15.02
C LEU A 23 -10.65 2.77 16.18
N LYS A 24 -9.79 2.81 17.20
CA LYS A 24 -10.03 3.49 18.48
C LYS A 24 -8.82 4.37 18.83
N ASN A 25 -8.89 5.65 18.50
CA ASN A 25 -7.89 6.65 18.87
C ASN A 25 -6.46 6.30 18.44
N VAL A 26 -6.30 5.85 17.20
CA VAL A 26 -5.00 5.47 16.62
C VAL A 26 -4.20 6.72 16.27
N SER A 27 -2.96 6.81 16.75
CA SER A 27 -2.06 7.94 16.47
C SER A 27 -0.64 7.43 16.26
N PHE A 28 -0.02 7.77 15.13
CA PHE A 28 1.39 7.55 14.83
C PHE A 28 1.81 8.38 13.62
N ASP A 29 3.10 8.45 13.36
CA ASP A 29 3.65 9.09 12.17
C ASP A 29 4.68 8.19 11.49
N ILE A 30 4.90 8.43 10.19
CA ILE A 30 5.90 7.72 9.38
C ILE A 30 6.74 8.75 8.65
N GLU A 31 8.05 8.54 8.62
CA GLU A 31 8.96 9.36 7.82
C GLU A 31 9.12 8.85 6.40
N GLN A 32 9.50 9.77 5.54
CA GLN A 32 9.79 9.44 4.15
C GLN A 32 10.90 8.39 4.06
N GLY A 33 10.66 7.35 3.26
CA GLY A 33 11.62 6.26 3.03
C GLY A 33 11.59 5.14 4.06
N GLU A 34 10.72 5.21 5.10
CA GLU A 34 10.55 4.08 6.02
C GLU A 34 9.85 2.90 5.34
N PHE A 35 10.25 1.70 5.72
CA PHE A 35 9.53 0.45 5.42
C PHE A 35 8.89 -0.05 6.72
N VAL A 36 7.59 0.12 6.84
CA VAL A 36 6.83 -0.16 8.08
C VAL A 36 5.95 -1.39 7.88
N ALA A 37 6.00 -2.32 8.83
CA ALA A 37 5.06 -3.44 8.92
C ALA A 37 3.99 -3.15 9.96
N ILE A 38 2.72 -3.38 9.61
CA ILE A 38 1.59 -3.36 10.52
C ILE A 38 1.11 -4.79 10.70
N ILE A 39 1.14 -5.27 11.93
CA ILE A 39 0.77 -6.65 12.30
C ILE A 39 -0.37 -6.66 13.33
N GLY A 40 -0.93 -7.84 13.55
CA GLY A 40 -1.99 -8.07 14.55
C GLY A 40 -2.94 -9.17 14.13
N PRO A 41 -3.82 -9.66 15.02
CA PRO A 41 -4.77 -10.71 14.73
C PRO A 41 -5.78 -10.32 13.64
N SER A 42 -6.46 -11.32 13.06
CA SER A 42 -7.56 -11.06 12.12
C SER A 42 -8.65 -10.23 12.80
N GLY A 43 -9.24 -9.27 12.08
CA GLY A 43 -10.28 -8.39 12.61
C GLY A 43 -9.77 -7.25 13.52
N SER A 44 -8.46 -7.09 13.72
CA SER A 44 -7.91 -6.04 14.61
C SER A 44 -7.98 -4.61 14.07
N GLY A 45 -8.44 -4.39 12.82
CA GLY A 45 -8.57 -3.06 12.22
C GLY A 45 -7.49 -2.70 11.21
N LYS A 46 -6.53 -3.59 10.90
CA LYS A 46 -5.41 -3.31 9.97
C LYS A 46 -5.87 -2.91 8.56
N SER A 47 -6.73 -3.71 7.95
CA SER A 47 -7.26 -3.41 6.60
C SER A 47 -8.14 -2.15 6.61
N THR A 48 -8.91 -1.90 7.69
CA THR A 48 -9.64 -0.65 7.88
C THR A 48 -8.68 0.55 7.88
N LEU A 49 -7.59 0.46 8.64
CA LEU A 49 -6.58 1.50 8.65
C LEU A 49 -5.99 1.71 7.24
N LEU A 50 -5.61 0.64 6.55
CA LEU A 50 -5.04 0.73 5.21
C LEU A 50 -6.04 1.33 4.21
N HIS A 51 -7.32 0.97 4.28
CA HIS A 51 -8.35 1.54 3.42
C HIS A 51 -8.52 3.06 3.64
N ILE A 52 -8.43 3.53 4.89
CA ILE A 52 -8.48 4.96 5.19
C ILE A 52 -7.21 5.66 4.66
N LEU A 53 -6.02 5.11 4.91
CA LEU A 53 -4.77 5.64 4.37
C LEU A 53 -4.76 5.64 2.83
N GLY A 54 -5.37 4.63 2.24
CA GLY A 54 -5.55 4.50 0.80
C GLY A 54 -6.60 5.46 0.21
N GLY A 55 -7.35 6.18 1.04
CA GLY A 55 -8.47 7.02 0.60
C GLY A 55 -9.59 6.21 -0.06
N VAL A 56 -9.75 4.94 0.31
CA VAL A 56 -10.85 4.05 -0.13
C VAL A 56 -12.02 4.17 0.83
N ASP A 57 -11.72 4.45 2.11
CA ASP A 57 -12.71 4.70 3.15
C ASP A 57 -12.38 6.02 3.87
N THR A 58 -13.34 6.57 4.61
CA THR A 58 -13.17 7.81 5.37
C THR A 58 -13.23 7.53 6.87
N PRO A 59 -12.45 8.25 7.69
CA PRO A 59 -12.52 8.11 9.14
C PRO A 59 -13.86 8.60 9.70
N SER A 60 -14.27 8.07 10.86
CA SER A 60 -15.39 8.63 11.63
C SER A 60 -14.98 9.88 12.40
N SER A 61 -13.73 9.95 12.86
CA SER A 61 -13.11 11.13 13.46
C SER A 61 -11.58 11.01 13.44
N GLY A 62 -10.89 12.11 13.76
CA GLY A 62 -9.43 12.21 13.74
C GLY A 62 -8.92 12.76 12.40
N GLU A 63 -7.61 12.84 12.27
CA GLU A 63 -6.94 13.43 11.11
C GLU A 63 -5.96 12.45 10.48
N VAL A 64 -5.89 12.46 9.15
CA VAL A 64 -4.89 11.71 8.35
C VAL A 64 -4.23 12.68 7.38
N ILE A 65 -2.97 12.97 7.62
CA ILE A 65 -2.18 13.91 6.82
C ILE A 65 -1.13 13.12 6.03
N ILE A 66 -1.18 13.18 4.70
CA ILE A 66 -0.24 12.52 3.79
C ILE A 66 0.40 13.59 2.91
N SER A 67 1.73 13.65 2.90
CA SER A 67 2.49 14.69 2.16
C SER A 67 1.96 16.11 2.44
N GLY A 68 1.61 16.42 3.69
CA GLY A 68 1.09 17.72 4.10
C GLY A 68 -0.39 17.98 3.74
N THR A 69 -1.08 17.03 3.10
CA THR A 69 -2.51 17.15 2.77
C THR A 69 -3.34 16.34 3.76
N ASP A 70 -4.26 16.98 4.46
CA ASP A 70 -5.24 16.32 5.32
C ASP A 70 -6.34 15.68 4.45
N ILE A 71 -6.24 14.35 4.25
CA ILE A 71 -7.17 13.62 3.41
C ILE A 71 -8.52 13.40 4.08
N SER A 72 -8.62 13.52 5.42
CA SER A 72 -9.87 13.38 6.16
C SER A 72 -10.88 14.51 5.86
N LYS A 73 -10.39 15.64 5.34
CA LYS A 73 -11.20 16.82 4.97
C LYS A 73 -11.53 16.88 3.47
N LEU A 74 -11.05 15.91 2.68
CA LEU A 74 -11.32 15.88 1.24
C LEU A 74 -12.71 15.31 0.97
N ASN A 75 -13.43 15.91 0.00
CA ASN A 75 -14.63 15.29 -0.53
C ASN A 75 -14.25 14.08 -1.44
N GLU A 76 -15.23 13.25 -1.79
CA GLU A 76 -15.02 12.01 -2.56
C GLU A 76 -14.24 12.24 -3.86
N THR A 77 -14.58 13.28 -4.62
CA THR A 77 -13.89 13.61 -5.89
C THR A 77 -12.42 13.95 -5.68
N LYS A 78 -12.13 14.82 -4.70
CA LYS A 78 -10.75 15.21 -4.36
C LYS A 78 -9.98 14.05 -3.79
N LEU A 79 -10.61 13.21 -2.96
CA LEU A 79 -10.01 12.02 -2.38
C LEU A 79 -9.67 10.98 -3.46
N ALA A 80 -10.55 10.77 -4.45
CA ALA A 80 -10.27 9.89 -5.58
C ALA A 80 -9.09 10.37 -6.44
N ILE A 81 -8.99 11.70 -6.67
CA ILE A 81 -7.85 12.29 -7.38
C ILE A 81 -6.57 12.15 -6.55
N PHE A 82 -6.63 12.42 -5.25
CA PHE A 82 -5.50 12.28 -4.33
C PHE A 82 -4.99 10.84 -4.32
N ARG A 83 -5.88 9.86 -4.10
CA ARG A 83 -5.56 8.43 -4.13
C ARG A 83 -4.82 8.05 -5.41
N ARG A 84 -5.37 8.40 -6.57
CA ARG A 84 -4.78 8.07 -7.86
C ARG A 84 -3.37 8.63 -8.04
N ARG A 85 -3.09 9.83 -7.48
CA ARG A 85 -1.82 10.54 -7.69
C ARG A 85 -0.77 10.28 -6.63
N GLN A 86 -1.19 10.05 -5.39
CA GLN A 86 -0.29 10.04 -4.23
C GLN A 86 -0.15 8.66 -3.58
N ILE A 87 -1.08 7.73 -3.86
CA ILE A 87 -1.13 6.43 -3.20
C ILE A 87 -0.95 5.31 -4.22
N GLY A 88 -0.02 4.41 -3.95
CA GLY A 88 0.08 3.12 -4.62
C GLY A 88 -0.57 2.04 -3.75
N LEU A 89 -1.56 1.32 -4.28
CA LEU A 89 -2.23 0.24 -3.57
C LEU A 89 -1.86 -1.11 -4.18
N ILE A 90 -1.43 -2.04 -3.32
CA ILE A 90 -1.11 -3.42 -3.66
C ILE A 90 -1.98 -4.30 -2.75
N TYR A 91 -2.79 -5.17 -3.33
CA TYR A 91 -3.70 -6.04 -2.62
C TYR A 91 -3.25 -7.50 -2.69
N GLN A 92 -3.78 -8.31 -1.78
CA GLN A 92 -3.62 -9.77 -1.77
C GLN A 92 -4.14 -10.41 -3.06
N PHE A 93 -5.32 -9.98 -3.52
CA PHE A 93 -5.84 -10.29 -4.86
C PHE A 93 -5.38 -9.18 -5.79
N TYR A 94 -4.63 -9.50 -6.79
CA TYR A 94 -3.90 -8.58 -7.68
C TYR A 94 -4.76 -7.46 -8.29
N ASN A 95 -6.08 -7.66 -8.37
CA ASN A 95 -7.09 -6.73 -8.89
C ASN A 95 -6.68 -6.15 -10.27
N LEU A 96 -6.15 -7.01 -11.14
CA LEU A 96 -5.86 -6.65 -12.51
C LEU A 96 -7.16 -6.66 -13.33
N ILE A 97 -7.24 -5.76 -14.29
CA ILE A 97 -8.37 -5.72 -15.24
C ILE A 97 -8.14 -6.85 -16.25
N PRO A 98 -9.04 -7.87 -16.34
CA PRO A 98 -8.77 -9.10 -17.07
C PRO A 98 -8.59 -8.93 -18.59
N ILE A 99 -9.21 -7.89 -19.17
CA ILE A 99 -9.18 -7.59 -20.60
C ILE A 99 -8.00 -6.69 -21.01
N LEU A 100 -7.24 -6.17 -20.02
CA LEU A 100 -6.08 -5.33 -20.26
C LEU A 100 -4.80 -6.16 -20.11
N ASN A 101 -3.84 -5.95 -20.99
CA ASN A 101 -2.53 -6.57 -20.90
C ASN A 101 -1.68 -5.96 -19.77
N VAL A 102 -0.44 -6.41 -19.61
CA VAL A 102 0.50 -5.94 -18.57
C VAL A 102 0.72 -4.43 -18.67
N GLU A 103 1.06 -3.92 -19.85
CA GLU A 103 1.33 -2.49 -20.08
C GLU A 103 0.09 -1.65 -19.76
N GLU A 104 -1.06 -2.05 -20.25
CA GLU A 104 -2.32 -1.35 -20.04
C GLU A 104 -2.74 -1.35 -18.57
N ASN A 105 -2.61 -2.48 -17.85
CA ASN A 105 -2.86 -2.53 -16.42
C ASN A 105 -1.93 -1.60 -15.65
N MET A 106 -0.63 -1.58 -15.99
CA MET A 106 0.33 -0.71 -15.31
C MET A 106 0.05 0.77 -15.56
N THR A 107 -0.30 1.14 -16.80
CA THR A 107 -0.48 2.55 -17.19
C THR A 107 -1.87 3.11 -16.88
N LEU A 108 -2.83 2.26 -16.52
CA LEU A 108 -4.22 2.64 -16.27
C LEU A 108 -4.38 3.87 -15.33
N PRO A 109 -3.67 3.98 -14.18
CA PRO A 109 -3.82 5.14 -13.30
C PRO A 109 -3.42 6.47 -13.95
N ILE A 110 -2.42 6.45 -14.85
CA ILE A 110 -1.97 7.62 -15.61
C ILE A 110 -3.03 8.04 -16.62
N LEU A 111 -3.58 7.05 -17.34
CA LEU A 111 -4.62 7.30 -18.35
C LEU A 111 -5.91 7.84 -17.72
N LEU A 112 -6.31 7.31 -16.55
CA LEU A 112 -7.46 7.82 -15.78
C LEU A 112 -7.23 9.26 -15.25
N ASP A 113 -5.98 9.71 -15.14
CA ASP A 113 -5.62 11.11 -14.80
C ASP A 113 -5.58 12.03 -16.05
N GLY A 114 -5.94 11.50 -17.24
CA GLY A 114 -5.91 12.25 -18.49
C GLY A 114 -4.51 12.51 -19.03
N LYS A 115 -3.49 11.83 -18.51
CA LYS A 115 -2.07 12.02 -18.87
C LYS A 115 -1.58 10.92 -19.80
N LYS A 116 -0.48 11.20 -20.48
CA LYS A 116 0.25 10.18 -21.27
C LYS A 116 1.28 9.49 -20.35
N PRO A 117 1.35 8.14 -20.38
CA PRO A 117 2.37 7.41 -19.64
C PRO A 117 3.79 7.79 -20.07
N ASP A 118 4.69 7.93 -19.11
CA ASP A 118 6.12 8.05 -19.39
C ASP A 118 6.67 6.68 -19.86
N LYS A 119 7.01 6.60 -21.14
CA LYS A 119 7.53 5.38 -21.77
C LYS A 119 8.88 4.93 -21.20
N LYS A 120 9.69 5.87 -20.66
CA LYS A 120 10.97 5.52 -20.04
C LYS A 120 10.72 4.87 -18.69
N LEU A 121 9.89 5.49 -17.84
CA LEU A 121 9.49 4.92 -16.55
C LEU A 121 8.86 3.55 -16.72
N LEU A 122 7.91 3.40 -17.66
CA LEU A 122 7.27 2.12 -17.93
C LEU A 122 8.30 1.04 -18.29
N ARG A 123 9.22 1.30 -19.20
CA ARG A 123 10.31 0.38 -19.56
C ARG A 123 11.17 0.00 -18.37
N ASP A 124 11.56 0.99 -17.57
CA ASP A 124 12.41 0.78 -16.40
C ASP A 124 11.69 -0.09 -15.35
N LEU A 125 10.40 0.16 -15.09
CA LEU A 125 9.59 -0.66 -14.21
C LEU A 125 9.40 -2.08 -14.74
N VAL A 126 9.03 -2.23 -16.01
CA VAL A 126 8.88 -3.55 -16.67
C VAL A 126 10.16 -4.38 -16.54
N ASN A 127 11.32 -3.76 -16.77
CA ASN A 127 12.62 -4.43 -16.63
C ASN A 127 12.90 -4.81 -15.15
N LYS A 128 12.74 -3.88 -14.21
CA LYS A 128 12.97 -4.11 -12.77
C LYS A 128 12.04 -5.19 -12.21
N LEU A 129 10.82 -5.29 -12.75
CA LEU A 129 9.81 -6.27 -12.36
C LEU A 129 9.98 -7.63 -13.07
N GLY A 130 10.91 -7.76 -14.03
CA GLY A 130 11.11 -9.00 -14.79
C GLY A 130 9.96 -9.35 -15.72
N LEU A 131 9.24 -8.33 -16.24
CA LEU A 131 8.04 -8.51 -17.08
C LEU A 131 8.29 -8.23 -18.56
N LYS A 132 9.54 -8.04 -19.00
CA LYS A 132 9.91 -7.64 -20.36
C LYS A 132 9.25 -8.50 -21.44
N GLU A 133 9.31 -9.82 -21.29
CA GLU A 133 8.76 -10.79 -22.27
C GLU A 133 7.25 -11.02 -22.08
N ARG A 134 6.59 -10.27 -21.18
CA ARG A 134 5.18 -10.45 -20.81
C ARG A 134 4.32 -9.21 -21.04
N VAL A 135 4.88 -8.13 -21.58
CA VAL A 135 4.24 -6.81 -21.70
C VAL A 135 2.86 -6.85 -22.36
N THR A 136 2.69 -7.71 -23.36
CA THR A 136 1.44 -7.88 -24.11
C THR A 136 0.53 -9.01 -23.57
N HIS A 137 0.96 -9.74 -22.53
CA HIS A 137 0.18 -10.84 -21.98
C HIS A 137 -1.00 -10.32 -21.17
N LEU A 138 -2.13 -11.06 -21.23
CA LEU A 138 -3.30 -10.85 -20.38
C LEU A 138 -3.08 -11.47 -18.98
N PRO A 139 -3.79 -11.05 -17.95
CA PRO A 139 -3.65 -11.58 -16.59
C PRO A 139 -3.77 -13.11 -16.49
N ASN A 140 -4.67 -13.72 -17.26
CA ASN A 140 -4.87 -15.19 -17.28
C ASN A 140 -3.69 -15.98 -17.91
N GLN A 141 -2.75 -15.28 -18.53
CA GLN A 141 -1.53 -15.86 -19.11
C GLN A 141 -0.31 -15.72 -18.19
N LEU A 142 -0.51 -15.17 -16.98
CA LEU A 142 0.54 -14.86 -16.02
C LEU A 142 0.43 -15.75 -14.78
N SER A 143 1.56 -16.16 -14.22
CA SER A 143 1.59 -16.77 -12.89
C SER A 143 1.15 -15.77 -11.80
N GLY A 144 0.78 -16.26 -10.61
CA GLY A 144 0.40 -15.41 -9.48
C GLY A 144 1.49 -14.39 -9.13
N GLY A 145 2.76 -14.81 -9.07
CA GLY A 145 3.89 -13.91 -8.83
C GLY A 145 4.05 -12.85 -9.93
N GLN A 146 3.82 -13.20 -11.20
CA GLN A 146 3.85 -12.25 -12.30
C GLN A 146 2.69 -11.25 -12.21
N GLN A 147 1.48 -11.71 -11.89
CA GLN A 147 0.32 -10.82 -11.66
C GLN A 147 0.59 -9.84 -10.51
N GLN A 148 1.19 -10.29 -9.42
CA GLN A 148 1.56 -9.43 -8.32
C GLN A 148 2.61 -8.39 -8.74
N ARG A 149 3.59 -8.75 -9.54
CA ARG A 149 4.57 -7.81 -10.10
C ARG A 149 3.90 -6.75 -11.00
N VAL A 150 2.87 -7.11 -11.77
CA VAL A 150 2.06 -6.14 -12.55
C VAL A 150 1.31 -5.18 -11.62
N SER A 151 0.70 -5.70 -10.54
CA SER A 151 0.03 -4.88 -9.51
C SER A 151 0.99 -3.89 -8.86
N ILE A 152 2.21 -4.32 -8.51
CA ILE A 152 3.27 -3.45 -8.00
C ILE A 152 3.65 -2.39 -9.05
N GLY A 153 3.83 -2.78 -10.30
CA GLY A 153 4.15 -1.85 -11.39
C GLY A 153 3.07 -0.79 -11.56
N ARG A 154 1.80 -1.18 -11.56
CA ARG A 154 0.66 -0.26 -11.59
C ARG A 154 0.68 0.72 -10.42
N ALA A 155 0.97 0.24 -9.22
CA ALA A 155 1.04 1.07 -8.03
C ALA A 155 2.16 2.12 -8.09
N LEU A 156 3.28 1.81 -8.75
CA LEU A 156 4.46 2.68 -8.85
C LEU A 156 4.44 3.68 -10.01
N MET A 157 3.56 3.49 -11.00
CA MET A 157 3.55 4.33 -12.22
C MET A 157 3.32 5.82 -11.96
N ASN A 158 2.62 6.20 -10.91
CA ASN A 158 2.37 7.60 -10.54
C ASN A 158 3.39 8.19 -9.56
N HIS A 159 4.51 7.51 -9.29
CA HIS A 159 5.47 7.93 -8.25
C HIS A 159 4.77 8.29 -6.94
N PRO A 160 4.03 7.35 -6.34
CA PRO A 160 3.21 7.63 -5.17
C PRO A 160 4.08 8.08 -3.99
N ALA A 161 3.55 9.00 -3.17
CA ALA A 161 4.18 9.39 -1.92
C ALA A 161 4.22 8.21 -0.93
N LEU A 162 3.19 7.36 -0.98
CA LEU A 162 3.02 6.23 -0.07
C LEU A 162 2.58 4.97 -0.84
N LEU A 163 3.31 3.88 -0.65
CA LEU A 163 2.95 2.56 -1.15
C LEU A 163 2.36 1.74 -0.01
N LEU A 164 1.11 1.32 -0.18
CA LEU A 164 0.35 0.54 0.78
C LEU A 164 0.15 -0.88 0.24
N ALA A 165 0.52 -1.89 1.01
CA ALA A 165 0.41 -3.29 0.62
C ALA A 165 -0.40 -4.08 1.66
N ASP A 166 -1.56 -4.60 1.26
CA ASP A 166 -2.42 -5.44 2.09
C ASP A 166 -2.17 -6.91 1.76
N GLU A 167 -1.47 -7.62 2.65
CA GLU A 167 -1.12 -9.04 2.50
C GLU A 167 -0.57 -9.38 1.10
N PRO A 168 0.44 -8.66 0.58
CA PRO A 168 0.84 -8.73 -0.82
C PRO A 168 1.40 -10.10 -1.25
N THR A 169 1.59 -11.01 -0.31
CA THR A 169 2.13 -12.36 -0.54
C THR A 169 1.15 -13.46 -0.17
N GLY A 170 -0.06 -13.11 0.30
CA GLY A 170 -1.01 -14.08 0.86
C GLY A 170 -1.50 -15.16 -0.12
N ASN A 171 -1.39 -14.92 -1.43
CA ASN A 171 -1.77 -15.88 -2.49
C ASN A 171 -0.56 -16.44 -3.25
N LEU A 172 0.65 -16.33 -2.70
CA LEU A 172 1.89 -16.76 -3.33
C LEU A 172 2.54 -17.90 -2.54
N ASP A 173 3.27 -18.73 -3.24
CA ASP A 173 4.15 -19.69 -2.60
C ASP A 173 5.32 -18.99 -1.88
N SER A 174 6.10 -19.74 -1.12
CA SER A 174 7.16 -19.20 -0.26
C SER A 174 8.32 -18.56 -1.05
N GLU A 175 8.61 -19.04 -2.26
CA GLU A 175 9.70 -18.51 -3.11
C GLU A 175 9.26 -17.17 -3.73
N ASN A 176 8.11 -17.14 -4.39
CA ASN A 176 7.53 -15.92 -4.94
C ASN A 176 7.29 -14.87 -3.83
N SER A 177 6.87 -15.28 -2.63
CA SER A 177 6.70 -14.37 -1.49
C SER A 177 8.00 -13.65 -1.13
N LYS A 178 9.12 -14.39 -1.03
CA LYS A 178 10.44 -13.79 -0.75
C LYS A 178 10.85 -12.80 -1.84
N GLU A 179 10.64 -13.17 -3.10
CA GLU A 179 10.96 -12.30 -4.24
C GLU A 179 10.16 -11.00 -4.23
N ILE A 180 8.85 -11.06 -3.95
CA ILE A 180 8.00 -9.87 -3.86
C ILE A 180 8.44 -8.94 -2.73
N ILE A 181 8.75 -9.48 -1.55
CA ILE A 181 9.23 -8.67 -0.43
C ILE A 181 10.60 -8.07 -0.74
N ALA A 182 11.54 -8.84 -1.31
CA ALA A 182 12.84 -8.32 -1.75
C ALA A 182 12.69 -7.19 -2.77
N LEU A 183 11.75 -7.32 -3.70
CA LEU A 183 11.43 -6.31 -4.69
C LEU A 183 10.89 -5.01 -4.05
N LEU A 184 9.94 -5.10 -3.13
CA LEU A 184 9.41 -3.94 -2.39
C LEU A 184 10.52 -3.26 -1.57
N ARG A 185 11.40 -4.04 -0.91
CA ARG A 185 12.58 -3.50 -0.20
C ARG A 185 13.57 -2.84 -1.14
N LYS A 186 13.77 -3.38 -2.33
CA LYS A 186 14.63 -2.76 -3.36
C LYS A 186 14.08 -1.39 -3.77
N PHE A 187 12.78 -1.28 -4.08
CA PHE A 187 12.16 0.01 -4.39
C PHE A 187 12.23 1.00 -3.22
N ASN A 188 12.02 0.52 -1.99
CA ASN A 188 12.18 1.35 -0.80
C ASN A 188 13.58 1.96 -0.71
N ARG A 189 14.64 1.14 -0.83
CA ARG A 189 16.02 1.59 -0.67
C ARG A 189 16.52 2.46 -1.83
N GLU A 190 16.29 2.02 -3.08
CA GLU A 190 16.81 2.72 -4.27
C GLU A 190 16.09 4.04 -4.53
N ASN A 191 14.77 4.08 -4.30
CA ASN A 191 13.95 5.25 -4.63
C ASN A 191 13.49 6.04 -3.39
N LYS A 192 13.91 5.65 -2.19
CA LYS A 192 13.39 6.19 -0.91
C LYS A 192 11.85 6.13 -0.84
N GLN A 193 11.26 5.09 -1.47
CA GLN A 193 9.83 4.89 -1.48
C GLN A 193 9.36 4.51 -0.07
N THR A 194 8.43 5.27 0.50
CA THR A 194 7.80 4.90 1.77
C THR A 194 6.84 3.75 1.53
N VAL A 195 6.95 2.69 2.32
CA VAL A 195 6.14 1.47 2.19
C VAL A 195 5.51 1.13 3.53
N ILE A 196 4.20 0.90 3.52
CA ILE A 196 3.48 0.29 4.64
C ILE A 196 2.95 -1.06 4.16
N ILE A 197 3.31 -2.12 4.86
CA ILE A 197 2.85 -3.48 4.57
C ILE A 197 2.01 -4.00 5.73
N ILE A 198 0.81 -4.49 5.44
CA ILE A 198 0.04 -5.29 6.37
C ILE A 198 0.41 -6.75 6.12
N THR A 199 0.74 -7.47 7.17
CA THR A 199 1.04 -8.90 7.09
C THR A 199 0.81 -9.58 8.43
N HIS A 200 0.49 -10.89 8.36
CA HIS A 200 0.51 -11.78 9.51
C HIS A 200 1.79 -12.66 9.53
N ASP A 201 2.65 -12.55 8.51
CA ASP A 201 3.94 -13.28 8.46
C ASP A 201 5.00 -12.51 9.27
N GLU A 202 5.40 -13.07 10.41
CA GLU A 202 6.42 -12.50 11.30
C GLU A 202 7.76 -12.28 10.60
N ARG A 203 8.13 -13.15 9.63
CA ARG A 203 9.39 -13.02 8.89
C ARG A 203 9.41 -11.75 8.05
N ILE A 204 8.25 -11.42 7.43
CA ILE A 204 8.08 -10.17 6.67
C ILE A 204 8.16 -8.98 7.63
N ALA A 205 7.45 -9.07 8.76
CA ALA A 205 7.47 -8.02 9.78
C ALA A 205 8.89 -7.76 10.32
N LEU A 206 9.66 -8.82 10.58
CA LEU A 206 11.05 -8.70 11.03
C LEU A 206 11.98 -8.04 9.99
N SER A 207 11.62 -8.09 8.71
CA SER A 207 12.38 -7.43 7.65
C SER A 207 12.11 -5.93 7.57
N ALA A 208 11.09 -5.40 8.26
CA ALA A 208 10.74 -3.99 8.26
C ALA A 208 11.68 -3.15 9.17
N ASP A 209 11.77 -1.85 8.88
CA ASP A 209 12.53 -0.90 9.71
C ASP A 209 11.81 -0.59 11.01
N ARG A 210 10.47 -0.71 11.00
CA ARG A 210 9.58 -0.48 12.13
C ARG A 210 8.38 -1.41 12.06
N VAL A 211 7.95 -1.90 13.22
CA VAL A 211 6.77 -2.78 13.35
C VAL A 211 5.77 -2.12 14.29
N ILE A 212 4.55 -1.95 13.81
CA ILE A 212 3.40 -1.45 14.59
C ILE A 212 2.42 -2.59 14.77
N THR A 213 2.04 -2.89 16.01
CA THR A 213 1.05 -3.93 16.33
C THR A 213 -0.29 -3.28 16.62
N ILE A 214 -1.35 -3.77 15.96
CA ILE A 214 -2.73 -3.33 16.18
C ILE A 214 -3.55 -4.50 16.71
N GLU A 215 -4.21 -4.28 17.85
CA GLU A 215 -5.12 -5.21 18.49
C GLU A 215 -6.39 -4.48 18.91
N ASP A 216 -7.57 -5.04 18.64
CA ASP A 216 -8.87 -4.48 18.98
C ASP A 216 -9.05 -3.00 18.58
N GLY A 217 -8.50 -2.62 17.44
CA GLY A 217 -8.57 -1.27 16.89
C GLY A 217 -7.60 -0.26 17.53
N LYS A 218 -6.64 -0.69 18.35
CA LYS A 218 -5.66 0.17 19.02
C LYS A 218 -4.24 -0.26 18.70
N ILE A 219 -3.30 0.69 18.74
CA ILE A 219 -1.87 0.36 18.73
C ILE A 219 -1.51 -0.16 20.12
N THR A 220 -1.03 -1.40 20.19
CA THR A 220 -0.55 -2.03 21.43
C THR A 220 0.97 -2.01 21.54
N LYS A 221 1.67 -1.99 20.41
CA LYS A 221 3.13 -1.94 20.38
C LYS A 221 3.60 -1.17 19.13
N ASP A 222 4.65 -0.39 19.34
CA ASP A 222 5.40 0.26 18.26
C ASP A 222 6.88 0.06 18.57
N SER A 223 7.60 -0.63 17.69
CA SER A 223 9.02 -0.94 17.91
C SER A 223 9.93 0.30 17.85
N GLY A 224 9.38 1.45 17.45
CA GLY A 224 10.20 2.59 17.08
C GLY A 224 11.05 2.28 15.83
N ARG A 225 11.84 3.24 15.41
CA ARG A 225 12.77 3.05 14.30
C ARG A 225 13.93 2.19 14.77
N ARG A 226 14.14 1.06 14.11
CA ARG A 226 15.42 0.37 14.21
C ARG A 226 16.43 1.29 13.51
N GLY A 227 17.39 1.85 14.27
CA GLY A 227 18.38 2.75 13.72
C GLY A 227 18.97 2.13 12.45
N LEU A 228 18.95 2.88 11.36
CA LEU A 228 19.83 2.64 10.23
C LEU A 228 21.24 2.87 10.77
N SER A 229 21.84 1.81 11.33
CA SER A 229 23.28 1.79 11.56
C SER A 229 23.93 1.94 10.21
N ALA A 230 24.65 3.04 10.06
CA ALA A 230 25.42 3.46 8.90
C ALA A 230 26.37 2.37 8.40
#